data_426844ca1940a3e460cec1dc2a0a5614
#
_entry.id   426844ca1940a3e460cec1dc2a0a5614
#
_cell.length_a   1.000
_cell.length_b   1.000
_cell.length_c   1.000
_cell.angle_alpha   90.00
_cell.angle_beta   90.00
_cell.angle_gamma   90.00
#
_symmetry.space_group_name_H-M   'P 1'
#
loop_
_entity.id
_entity.type
_entity.pdbx_description
1 polymer ?
#
loop_
_entity_poly.entity_id
_entity_poly.type
_entity_poly.pdbx_seq_one_letter_code
_entity_poly.pdbx_strand_id
1 'polypeptide(L)'
;MSQSIAASRLLPSDLLRVGSLGLRSRRLRAALSGLGIAIGIACVVGVLGISASSEADLLAQLGRLSNLLTITPGQTLFGENAELPAASTNMIHRIATVSQASPVGSVSATVRRTDRIPSEITGGISVYAARPDLLSVFGGSVREGVFLNDASVNYPAAVLGSVAAQRLGIDRLDTPIRIDIGGHWFTVVGILNDVPGAPEIDRSVLIGFPIAESLFNYDGAPSTIYVRTDPSAVDATRNLLASTANPSHPEEVQVSRPSDALAAQAAAKGAFNALFLGLGAVALLVGGVGIANVMVISVLERRSEIGLRRALGATRAHIGVQFLTESILLSACGGIAGIVLGALITAAYAAGQGWTIVVPAVAIGGGIAAATLTGAVAGLYPALRAARLAPTEALRTA
;
A
#
# COMPACT_ATOMS: atom_id res chain seq x y z
N MET A 1 3.67 75.17 7.14
CA MET A 1 3.64 73.94 7.91
C MET A 1 3.19 72.78 6.97
N SER A 2 4.12 72.07 6.39
CA SER A 2 3.79 70.84 5.55
C SER A 2 3.68 69.65 6.48
N GLN A 3 2.45 69.22 6.77
CA GLN A 3 2.22 67.95 7.41
C GLN A 3 2.61 66.84 6.45
N SER A 4 3.70 66.14 6.76
CA SER A 4 4.05 64.90 6.08
C SER A 4 2.96 63.85 6.38
N ILE A 5 2.09 63.62 5.41
CA ILE A 5 1.10 62.54 5.48
C ILE A 5 1.89 61.25 5.57
N ALA A 6 1.81 60.57 6.73
CA ALA A 6 2.47 59.28 6.95
C ALA A 6 2.01 58.27 5.87
N ALA A 7 2.97 57.66 5.19
CA ALA A 7 2.68 56.66 4.17
C ALA A 7 1.80 55.54 4.77
N SER A 8 0.64 55.32 4.22
CA SER A 8 -0.29 54.27 4.63
C SER A 8 0.41 52.91 4.52
N ARG A 9 0.60 52.23 5.64
CA ARG A 9 1.14 50.87 5.70
C ARG A 9 0.00 49.86 5.77
N LEU A 10 -0.03 48.93 4.83
CA LEU A 10 -0.94 47.80 4.89
C LEU A 10 -0.52 46.83 6.01
N LEU A 11 -1.38 46.61 7.00
CA LEU A 11 -1.20 45.59 8.02
C LEU A 11 -1.50 44.21 7.44
N PRO A 12 -0.84 43.14 7.90
CA PRO A 12 -1.13 41.77 7.43
C PRO A 12 -2.60 41.35 7.60
N SER A 13 -3.25 41.84 8.67
CA SER A 13 -4.69 41.62 8.93
C SER A 13 -5.60 42.22 7.86
N ASP A 14 -5.20 43.40 7.31
CA ASP A 14 -5.97 44.08 6.27
C ASP A 14 -5.85 43.34 4.93
N LEU A 15 -4.69 42.75 4.65
CA LEU A 15 -4.47 41.92 3.45
C LEU A 15 -5.38 40.70 3.42
N LEU A 16 -5.49 39.97 4.55
CA LEU A 16 -6.38 38.81 4.68
C LEU A 16 -7.85 39.22 4.54
N ARG A 17 -8.25 40.32 5.15
CA ARG A 17 -9.64 40.83 5.11
C ARG A 17 -10.05 41.28 3.71
N VAL A 18 -9.19 42.00 3.02
CA VAL A 18 -9.43 42.49 1.66
C VAL A 18 -9.35 41.37 0.63
N GLY A 19 -8.40 40.44 0.78
CA GLY A 19 -8.30 39.23 -0.08
C GLY A 19 -9.49 38.27 0.04
N SER A 20 -10.07 38.15 1.24
CA SER A 20 -11.27 37.31 1.43
C SER A 20 -12.56 37.89 0.86
N LEU A 21 -12.67 39.20 0.72
CA LEU A 21 -13.83 39.85 0.12
C LEU A 21 -14.00 39.51 -1.37
N GLY A 22 -12.88 39.42 -2.12
CA GLY A 22 -12.88 39.02 -3.53
C GLY A 22 -13.41 37.59 -3.76
N LEU A 23 -13.07 36.67 -2.85
CA LEU A 23 -13.53 35.28 -2.92
C LEU A 23 -15.03 35.11 -2.69
N ARG A 24 -15.63 36.00 -1.88
CA ARG A 24 -17.07 35.92 -1.55
C ARG A 24 -17.98 36.42 -2.68
N SER A 25 -17.51 37.33 -3.53
CA SER A 25 -18.32 37.94 -4.57
C SER A 25 -18.65 37.01 -5.75
N ARG A 26 -17.80 35.98 -6.02
CA ARG A 26 -17.99 35.04 -7.15
C ARG A 26 -17.61 33.61 -6.78
N ARG A 27 -18.35 33.03 -5.83
CA ARG A 27 -18.08 31.73 -5.20
C ARG A 27 -17.93 30.59 -6.19
N LEU A 28 -18.78 30.50 -7.24
CA LEU A 28 -18.74 29.41 -8.20
C LEU A 28 -17.43 29.38 -9.01
N ARG A 29 -16.97 30.57 -9.49
CA ARG A 29 -15.75 30.68 -10.27
C ARG A 29 -14.51 30.38 -9.42
N ALA A 30 -14.48 30.90 -8.19
CA ALA A 30 -13.42 30.63 -7.22
C ALA A 30 -13.37 29.13 -6.88
N ALA A 31 -14.52 28.50 -6.67
CA ALA A 31 -14.61 27.05 -6.40
C ALA A 31 -14.08 26.21 -7.57
N LEU A 32 -14.46 26.52 -8.82
CA LEU A 32 -13.99 25.80 -10.01
C LEU A 32 -12.47 25.92 -10.20
N SER A 33 -11.90 27.10 -9.93
CA SER A 33 -10.44 27.28 -10.04
C SER A 33 -9.69 26.61 -8.90
N GLY A 34 -10.23 26.67 -7.66
CA GLY A 34 -9.69 25.95 -6.51
C GLY A 34 -9.79 24.44 -6.68
N LEU A 35 -10.80 23.94 -7.38
CA LEU A 35 -11.00 22.51 -7.64
C LEU A 35 -9.83 21.90 -8.43
N GLY A 36 -9.29 22.60 -9.43
CA GLY A 36 -8.12 22.13 -10.18
C GLY A 36 -6.90 21.90 -9.29
N ILE A 37 -6.63 22.86 -8.37
CA ILE A 37 -5.56 22.70 -7.38
C ILE A 37 -5.90 21.60 -6.37
N ALA A 38 -7.14 21.53 -5.91
CA ALA A 38 -7.58 20.52 -4.98
C ALA A 38 -7.38 19.10 -5.54
N ILE A 39 -7.73 18.87 -6.81
CA ILE A 39 -7.52 17.59 -7.48
C ILE A 39 -6.02 17.28 -7.61
N GLY A 40 -5.20 18.26 -8.04
CA GLY A 40 -3.76 18.08 -8.17
C GLY A 40 -3.08 17.72 -6.84
N ILE A 41 -3.41 18.44 -5.77
CA ILE A 41 -2.88 18.18 -4.43
C ILE A 41 -3.44 16.86 -3.88
N ALA A 42 -4.73 16.55 -4.09
CA ALA A 42 -5.32 15.28 -3.66
C ALA A 42 -4.65 14.09 -4.33
N CYS A 43 -4.30 14.21 -5.62
CA CYS A 43 -3.55 13.19 -6.33
C CYS A 43 -2.16 12.97 -5.71
N VAL A 44 -1.41 14.05 -5.46
CA VAL A 44 -0.07 13.96 -4.84
C VAL A 44 -0.13 13.36 -3.43
N VAL A 45 -1.01 13.90 -2.57
CA VAL A 45 -1.16 13.43 -1.18
C VAL A 45 -1.69 12.00 -1.13
N GLY A 46 -2.66 11.67 -1.98
CA GLY A 46 -3.23 10.32 -2.07
C GLY A 46 -2.19 9.29 -2.48
N VAL A 47 -1.42 9.57 -3.53
CA VAL A 47 -0.35 8.67 -4.00
C VAL A 47 0.74 8.47 -2.96
N LEU A 48 1.25 9.57 -2.37
CA LEU A 48 2.27 9.48 -1.32
C LEU A 48 1.74 8.78 -0.07
N GLY A 49 0.48 9.01 0.31
CA GLY A 49 -0.15 8.36 1.44
C GLY A 49 -0.38 6.86 1.20
N ILE A 50 -0.91 6.47 0.05
CA ILE A 50 -1.11 5.05 -0.31
C ILE A 50 0.25 4.34 -0.39
N SER A 51 1.26 4.98 -0.99
CA SER A 51 2.62 4.43 -1.06
C SER A 51 3.22 4.21 0.32
N ALA A 52 3.13 5.21 1.21
CA ALA A 52 3.64 5.11 2.58
C ALA A 52 2.89 4.06 3.42
N SER A 53 1.56 3.96 3.26
CA SER A 53 0.76 2.93 3.93
C SER A 53 1.14 1.53 3.46
N SER A 54 1.33 1.33 2.14
CA SER A 54 1.81 0.07 1.56
C SER A 54 3.22 -0.28 2.02
N GLU A 55 4.11 0.72 2.13
CA GLU A 55 5.49 0.53 2.61
C GLU A 55 5.51 0.15 4.11
N ALA A 56 4.69 0.80 4.93
CA ALA A 56 4.58 0.50 6.35
C ALA A 56 4.08 -0.95 6.58
N ASP A 57 3.09 -1.39 5.82
CA ASP A 57 2.59 -2.77 5.88
C ASP A 57 3.66 -3.76 5.41
N LEU A 58 4.36 -3.45 4.32
CA LEU A 58 5.44 -4.28 3.80
C LEU A 58 6.59 -4.41 4.81
N LEU A 59 6.99 -3.32 5.47
CA LEU A 59 8.01 -3.34 6.53
C LEU A 59 7.55 -4.18 7.74
N ALA A 60 6.27 -4.13 8.09
CA ALA A 60 5.71 -4.97 9.13
C ALA A 60 5.74 -6.46 8.74
N GLN A 61 5.44 -6.80 7.48
CA GLN A 61 5.57 -8.16 6.96
C GLN A 61 7.03 -8.61 6.92
N LEU A 62 7.94 -7.77 6.42
CA LEU A 62 9.38 -8.04 6.42
C LEU A 62 9.91 -8.31 7.83
N GLY A 63 9.47 -7.55 8.82
CA GLY A 63 9.84 -7.76 10.22
C GLY A 63 9.42 -9.16 10.74
N ARG A 64 8.22 -9.62 10.37
CA ARG A 64 7.72 -10.96 10.76
C ARG A 64 8.44 -12.09 10.04
N LEU A 65 8.92 -11.87 8.82
CA LEU A 65 9.55 -12.87 7.95
C LEU A 65 11.06 -12.77 7.92
N SER A 66 11.65 -11.81 8.61
CA SER A 66 13.10 -11.55 8.55
C SER A 66 13.95 -12.75 8.98
N ASN A 67 13.44 -13.58 9.88
CA ASN A 67 14.09 -14.76 10.42
C ASN A 67 13.44 -16.09 9.96
N LEU A 68 12.59 -16.04 8.93
CA LEU A 68 12.03 -17.22 8.28
C LEU A 68 12.86 -17.59 7.06
N LEU A 69 13.29 -18.85 6.99
CA LEU A 69 13.98 -19.44 5.87
C LEU A 69 13.15 -20.59 5.31
N THR A 70 13.21 -20.76 4.00
CA THR A 70 12.51 -21.83 3.29
C THR A 70 13.54 -22.70 2.57
N ILE A 71 13.46 -24.00 2.78
CA ILE A 71 14.31 -24.99 2.14
C ILE A 71 13.43 -25.80 1.19
N THR A 72 13.83 -25.83 -0.07
CA THR A 72 13.17 -26.59 -1.12
C THR A 72 14.18 -27.47 -1.85
N PRO A 73 13.75 -28.59 -2.43
CA PRO A 73 14.63 -29.33 -3.33
C PRO A 73 14.97 -28.47 -4.55
N GLY A 74 16.19 -28.56 -5.00
CA GLY A 74 16.68 -27.96 -6.23
C GLY A 74 16.57 -28.92 -7.41
N GLN A 75 17.51 -28.82 -8.35
CA GLN A 75 17.64 -29.72 -9.47
C GLN A 75 18.91 -30.54 -9.34
N THR A 76 18.85 -31.79 -9.77
CA THR A 76 20.02 -32.64 -9.91
C THR A 76 20.92 -32.12 -11.06
N LEU A 77 22.16 -32.60 -11.13
CA LEU A 77 23.09 -32.27 -12.23
C LEU A 77 22.52 -32.62 -13.63
N PHE A 78 21.55 -33.49 -13.70
CA PHE A 78 20.89 -33.91 -14.96
C PHE A 78 19.57 -33.16 -15.24
N GLY A 79 19.20 -32.18 -14.39
CA GLY A 79 18.00 -31.36 -14.56
C GLY A 79 16.71 -32.00 -14.05
N GLU A 80 16.78 -33.13 -13.34
CA GLU A 80 15.65 -33.74 -12.66
C GLU A 80 15.38 -33.01 -11.34
N ASN A 81 14.15 -33.08 -10.84
CA ASN A 81 13.84 -32.54 -9.52
C ASN A 81 14.50 -33.39 -8.44
N ALA A 82 15.29 -32.73 -7.59
CA ALA A 82 15.87 -33.38 -6.43
C ALA A 82 14.80 -33.66 -5.35
N GLU A 83 15.12 -34.51 -4.38
CA GLU A 83 14.27 -34.78 -3.22
C GLU A 83 15.01 -34.47 -1.92
N LEU A 84 14.29 -33.94 -0.95
CA LEU A 84 14.85 -33.75 0.39
C LEU A 84 14.72 -35.06 1.17
N PRO A 85 15.80 -35.54 1.81
CA PRO A 85 15.70 -36.71 2.68
C PRO A 85 14.63 -36.55 3.77
N ALA A 86 13.87 -37.57 4.09
CA ALA A 86 12.85 -37.55 5.14
C ALA A 86 13.41 -37.14 6.53
N ALA A 87 14.71 -37.45 6.77
CA ALA A 87 15.43 -37.07 7.99
C ALA A 87 15.84 -35.59 8.06
N SER A 88 15.77 -34.83 6.96
CA SER A 88 16.27 -33.45 6.85
C SER A 88 15.74 -32.53 7.97
N THR A 89 14.46 -32.58 8.27
CA THR A 89 13.85 -31.76 9.33
C THR A 89 14.48 -32.05 10.69
N ASN A 90 14.70 -33.32 11.01
CA ASN A 90 15.30 -33.71 12.30
C ASN A 90 16.77 -33.30 12.39
N MET A 91 17.50 -33.28 11.27
CA MET A 91 18.87 -32.79 11.22
C MET A 91 18.91 -31.27 11.41
N ILE A 92 18.03 -30.54 10.78
CA ILE A 92 17.91 -29.07 10.90
C ILE A 92 17.59 -28.64 12.33
N HIS A 93 16.74 -29.38 13.05
CA HIS A 93 16.44 -29.09 14.46
C HIS A 93 17.63 -29.16 15.39
N ARG A 94 18.74 -29.80 15.00
CA ARG A 94 19.98 -29.88 15.80
C ARG A 94 20.84 -28.64 15.68
N ILE A 95 20.53 -27.73 14.75
CA ILE A 95 21.26 -26.46 14.61
C ILE A 95 20.82 -25.55 15.77
N ALA A 96 21.77 -25.13 16.61
CA ALA A 96 21.48 -24.37 17.84
C ALA A 96 20.75 -23.01 17.59
N THR A 97 20.94 -22.43 16.41
CA THR A 97 20.32 -21.15 16.03
C THR A 97 18.91 -21.34 15.44
N VAL A 98 18.46 -22.57 15.21
CA VAL A 98 17.11 -22.86 14.74
C VAL A 98 16.16 -22.96 15.93
N SER A 99 15.20 -22.06 15.97
CA SER A 99 14.18 -22.05 17.01
C SER A 99 13.01 -23.01 16.72
N GLN A 100 12.63 -23.12 15.46
CA GLN A 100 11.53 -23.99 15.00
C GLN A 100 11.80 -24.42 13.54
N ALA A 101 11.39 -25.63 13.19
CA ALA A 101 11.41 -26.13 11.82
C ALA A 101 10.23 -27.07 11.60
N SER A 102 9.50 -26.90 10.52
CA SER A 102 8.38 -27.79 10.18
C SER A 102 8.37 -28.11 8.69
N PRO A 103 8.22 -29.36 8.32
CA PRO A 103 8.12 -29.81 6.94
C PRO A 103 6.68 -29.69 6.44
N VAL A 104 6.54 -29.51 5.13
CA VAL A 104 5.33 -29.84 4.38
C VAL A 104 5.69 -30.74 3.23
N GLY A 105 4.81 -31.69 2.92
CA GLY A 105 4.96 -32.62 1.82
C GLY A 105 3.88 -32.44 0.78
N SER A 106 4.24 -32.32 -0.48
CA SER A 106 3.25 -32.21 -1.57
C SER A 106 2.61 -33.55 -1.85
N VAL A 107 1.29 -33.62 -1.71
CA VAL A 107 0.50 -34.84 -1.97
C VAL A 107 -0.18 -34.72 -3.33
N SER A 108 0.04 -35.70 -4.20
CA SER A 108 -0.57 -35.76 -5.54
C SER A 108 -2.05 -36.16 -5.45
N ALA A 109 -2.90 -35.26 -4.97
CA ALA A 109 -4.34 -35.47 -4.86
C ALA A 109 -5.10 -34.22 -5.27
N THR A 110 -6.31 -34.39 -5.80
CA THR A 110 -7.20 -33.29 -6.17
C THR A 110 -8.19 -33.00 -5.06
N VAL A 111 -8.50 -31.73 -4.83
CA VAL A 111 -9.50 -31.31 -3.84
C VAL A 111 -10.77 -30.84 -4.52
N ARG A 112 -11.91 -31.37 -4.06
CA ARG A 112 -13.23 -30.99 -4.56
C ARG A 112 -14.20 -30.76 -3.41
N ARG A 113 -15.16 -29.89 -3.62
CA ARG A 113 -16.22 -29.65 -2.62
C ARG A 113 -17.09 -30.90 -2.41
N THR A 114 -17.31 -31.63 -3.50
CA THR A 114 -18.07 -32.89 -3.51
C THR A 114 -17.50 -33.82 -4.58
N ASP A 115 -17.77 -35.11 -4.47
CA ASP A 115 -17.42 -36.16 -5.43
C ASP A 115 -18.08 -36.02 -6.81
N ARG A 116 -19.15 -35.19 -6.90
CA ARG A 116 -19.87 -34.88 -8.16
C ARG A 116 -19.15 -33.90 -9.08
N ILE A 117 -18.17 -33.19 -8.56
CA ILE A 117 -17.34 -32.28 -9.37
C ILE A 117 -16.29 -33.11 -10.10
N PRO A 118 -16.12 -32.98 -11.43
CA PRO A 118 -15.10 -33.71 -12.16
C PRO A 118 -13.70 -33.50 -11.59
N SER A 119 -12.87 -34.55 -11.62
CA SER A 119 -11.51 -34.58 -11.05
C SER A 119 -10.57 -33.57 -11.71
N GLU A 120 -10.85 -33.19 -12.97
CA GLU A 120 -10.08 -32.22 -13.75
C GLU A 120 -10.26 -30.77 -13.25
N ILE A 121 -11.33 -30.52 -12.48
CA ILE A 121 -11.61 -29.20 -11.89
C ILE A 121 -10.98 -29.13 -10.51
N THR A 122 -9.69 -28.84 -10.46
CA THR A 122 -8.92 -28.76 -9.20
C THR A 122 -9.12 -27.46 -8.43
N GLY A 123 -9.69 -26.43 -9.05
CA GLY A 123 -9.78 -25.07 -8.47
C GLY A 123 -8.42 -24.45 -8.13
N GLY A 124 -7.30 -25.04 -8.54
CA GLY A 124 -5.95 -24.61 -8.20
C GLY A 124 -5.64 -24.73 -6.70
N ILE A 125 -6.24 -25.73 -6.04
CA ILE A 125 -6.02 -26.05 -4.61
C ILE A 125 -5.05 -27.22 -4.53
N SER A 126 -3.94 -27.04 -3.82
CA SER A 126 -2.95 -28.07 -3.56
C SER A 126 -3.28 -28.84 -2.26
N VAL A 127 -2.76 -30.05 -2.14
CA VAL A 127 -2.80 -30.82 -0.89
C VAL A 127 -1.40 -30.91 -0.33
N TYR A 128 -1.23 -30.55 0.94
CA TYR A 128 0.02 -30.75 1.64
C TYR A 128 -0.16 -31.59 2.90
N ALA A 129 0.74 -32.53 3.09
CA ALA A 129 0.97 -33.15 4.38
C ALA A 129 1.66 -32.16 5.31
N ALA A 130 1.18 -32.00 6.54
CA ALA A 130 1.68 -31.03 7.49
C ALA A 130 1.80 -31.61 8.91
N ARG A 131 2.72 -31.10 9.71
CA ARG A 131 2.84 -31.40 11.13
C ARG A 131 2.05 -30.38 11.98
N PRO A 132 1.70 -30.75 13.24
CA PRO A 132 1.00 -29.84 14.16
C PRO A 132 1.77 -28.54 14.48
N ASP A 133 3.08 -28.54 14.37
CA ASP A 133 3.97 -27.41 14.65
C ASP A 133 4.08 -26.40 13.50
N LEU A 134 3.56 -26.72 12.31
CA LEU A 134 3.69 -25.86 11.12
C LEU A 134 3.20 -24.42 11.37
N LEU A 135 2.04 -24.27 11.99
CA LEU A 135 1.44 -22.97 12.20
C LEU A 135 2.28 -22.08 13.13
N SER A 136 2.98 -22.68 14.10
CA SER A 136 3.86 -21.96 15.04
C SER A 136 5.09 -21.38 14.35
N VAL A 137 5.63 -22.06 13.33
CA VAL A 137 6.78 -21.57 12.54
C VAL A 137 6.44 -20.24 11.86
N PHE A 138 5.22 -20.07 11.39
CA PHE A 138 4.77 -18.82 10.76
C PHE A 138 4.28 -17.78 11.76
N GLY A 139 4.00 -18.15 13.01
CA GLY A 139 3.23 -17.32 13.95
C GLY A 139 1.81 -17.09 13.43
N GLY A 140 1.29 -18.06 12.66
CA GLY A 140 -0.03 -18.01 12.07
C GLY A 140 -1.15 -18.28 13.08
N SER A 141 -2.38 -18.08 12.66
CA SER A 141 -3.56 -18.29 13.51
C SER A 141 -4.69 -18.95 12.74
N VAL A 142 -5.55 -19.65 13.50
CA VAL A 142 -6.77 -20.26 12.99
C VAL A 142 -7.88 -19.22 13.02
N ARG A 143 -8.60 -19.05 11.91
CA ARG A 143 -9.78 -18.20 11.81
C ARG A 143 -10.99 -18.86 12.47
N GLU A 144 -11.15 -20.13 12.24
CA GLU A 144 -12.28 -20.91 12.75
C GLU A 144 -11.91 -22.38 12.95
N GLY A 145 -12.43 -23.01 13.98
CA GLY A 145 -12.09 -24.39 14.32
C GLY A 145 -10.75 -24.54 15.03
N VAL A 146 -10.02 -25.62 14.72
CA VAL A 146 -8.72 -25.96 15.31
C VAL A 146 -7.71 -26.38 14.24
N PHE A 147 -6.42 -26.20 14.51
CA PHE A 147 -5.36 -26.74 13.68
C PHE A 147 -5.18 -28.25 13.90
N LEU A 148 -4.41 -28.90 13.03
CA LEU A 148 -4.01 -30.30 13.21
C LEU A 148 -3.32 -30.49 14.56
N ASN A 149 -3.60 -31.59 15.20
CA ASN A 149 -2.98 -32.03 16.45
C ASN A 149 -2.57 -33.51 16.36
N ASP A 150 -1.87 -34.01 17.36
CA ASP A 150 -1.32 -35.37 17.37
C ASP A 150 -2.40 -36.48 17.19
N ALA A 151 -3.63 -36.21 17.57
CA ALA A 151 -4.74 -37.12 17.32
C ALA A 151 -5.23 -36.97 15.87
N SER A 152 -5.54 -35.77 15.41
CA SER A 152 -6.18 -35.53 14.10
C SER A 152 -5.29 -35.84 12.90
N VAL A 153 -3.96 -35.81 13.05
CA VAL A 153 -3.03 -36.16 11.95
C VAL A 153 -3.15 -37.60 11.47
N ASN A 154 -3.71 -38.51 12.29
CA ASN A 154 -3.89 -39.92 11.97
C ASN A 154 -5.26 -40.23 11.34
N TYR A 155 -6.13 -39.22 11.22
CA TYR A 155 -7.50 -39.39 10.72
C TYR A 155 -7.76 -38.52 9.50
N PRO A 156 -8.81 -38.80 8.71
CA PRO A 156 -9.22 -37.97 7.59
C PRO A 156 -9.75 -36.59 8.05
N ALA A 157 -8.86 -35.78 8.62
CA ALA A 157 -9.09 -34.42 9.04
C ALA A 157 -8.29 -33.48 8.14
N ALA A 158 -8.89 -32.35 7.78
CA ALA A 158 -8.30 -31.37 6.90
C ALA A 158 -8.41 -29.94 7.48
N VAL A 159 -7.37 -29.15 7.33
CA VAL A 159 -7.38 -27.72 7.62
C VAL A 159 -7.25 -26.97 6.30
N LEU A 160 -8.09 -25.96 6.10
CA LEU A 160 -8.12 -25.18 4.89
C LEU A 160 -7.27 -23.90 5.06
N GLY A 161 -6.42 -23.62 4.08
CA GLY A 161 -5.85 -22.29 3.91
C GLY A 161 -6.95 -21.28 3.57
N SER A 162 -6.71 -20.00 3.79
CA SER A 162 -7.68 -18.92 3.62
C SER A 162 -8.27 -18.86 2.20
N VAL A 163 -7.40 -18.95 1.18
CA VAL A 163 -7.80 -18.94 -0.23
C VAL A 163 -8.48 -20.26 -0.64
N ALA A 164 -8.00 -21.39 -0.10
CA ALA A 164 -8.64 -22.69 -0.37
C ALA A 164 -10.07 -22.72 0.17
N ALA A 165 -10.30 -22.19 1.37
CA ALA A 165 -11.64 -22.06 1.96
C ALA A 165 -12.57 -21.23 1.09
N GLN A 166 -12.13 -20.07 0.62
CA GLN A 166 -12.89 -19.21 -0.32
C GLN A 166 -13.25 -19.96 -1.61
N ARG A 167 -12.28 -20.65 -2.23
CA ARG A 167 -12.51 -21.38 -3.49
C ARG A 167 -13.47 -22.56 -3.34
N LEU A 168 -13.48 -23.20 -2.17
CA LEU A 168 -14.42 -24.26 -1.84
C LEU A 168 -15.78 -23.74 -1.36
N GLY A 169 -15.95 -22.43 -1.17
CA GLY A 169 -17.16 -21.82 -0.64
C GLY A 169 -17.43 -22.24 0.81
N ILE A 170 -16.38 -22.34 1.64
CA ILE A 170 -16.44 -22.76 3.05
C ILE A 170 -15.95 -21.60 3.91
N ASP A 171 -16.87 -20.77 4.38
CA ASP A 171 -16.52 -19.60 5.20
C ASP A 171 -16.66 -19.87 6.70
N ARG A 172 -17.51 -20.84 7.09
CA ARG A 172 -17.85 -21.18 8.48
C ARG A 172 -17.89 -22.68 8.71
N LEU A 173 -17.63 -23.10 9.94
CA LEU A 173 -17.66 -24.48 10.39
C LEU A 173 -18.79 -24.73 11.41
N ASP A 174 -19.93 -24.06 11.29
CA ASP A 174 -21.09 -24.21 12.19
C ASP A 174 -21.66 -25.66 12.15
N THR A 175 -21.41 -26.40 11.07
CA THR A 175 -21.78 -27.80 10.90
C THR A 175 -20.58 -28.59 10.41
N PRO A 176 -20.49 -29.87 10.69
CA PRO A 176 -19.43 -30.74 10.16
C PRO A 176 -19.45 -30.75 8.63
N ILE A 177 -18.42 -30.13 8.03
CA ILE A 177 -18.27 -30.04 6.58
C ILE A 177 -17.25 -31.11 6.14
N ARG A 178 -17.56 -31.83 5.06
CA ARG A 178 -16.64 -32.75 4.42
C ARG A 178 -16.28 -32.25 3.02
N ILE A 179 -15.07 -32.58 2.60
CA ILE A 179 -14.55 -32.33 1.26
C ILE A 179 -13.98 -33.64 0.72
N ASP A 180 -14.00 -33.77 -0.59
CA ASP A 180 -13.38 -34.92 -1.27
C ASP A 180 -11.92 -34.58 -1.60
N ILE A 181 -10.99 -35.42 -1.17
CA ILE A 181 -9.56 -35.31 -1.51
C ILE A 181 -9.18 -36.65 -2.15
N GLY A 182 -8.91 -36.66 -3.45
CA GLY A 182 -8.49 -37.87 -4.18
C GLY A 182 -9.43 -39.04 -4.06
N GLY A 183 -10.74 -38.79 -3.93
CA GLY A 183 -11.75 -39.85 -3.75
C GLY A 183 -12.00 -40.24 -2.30
N HIS A 184 -11.36 -39.60 -1.33
CA HIS A 184 -11.54 -39.85 0.09
C HIS A 184 -12.20 -38.66 0.78
N TRP A 185 -13.17 -38.93 1.68
CA TRP A 185 -13.87 -37.89 2.43
C TRP A 185 -13.09 -37.46 3.66
N PHE A 186 -12.71 -36.18 3.69
CA PHE A 186 -12.06 -35.54 4.83
C PHE A 186 -13.01 -34.57 5.53
N THR A 187 -12.99 -34.56 6.86
CA THR A 187 -13.72 -33.59 7.67
C THR A 187 -12.87 -32.34 7.83
N VAL A 188 -13.43 -31.19 7.48
CA VAL A 188 -12.76 -29.88 7.70
C VAL A 188 -12.84 -29.56 9.19
N VAL A 189 -11.70 -29.47 9.85
CA VAL A 189 -11.57 -29.18 11.29
C VAL A 189 -11.12 -27.77 11.60
N GLY A 190 -10.57 -27.05 10.62
CA GLY A 190 -10.15 -25.67 10.80
C GLY A 190 -9.99 -24.92 9.49
N ILE A 191 -10.03 -23.59 9.60
CA ILE A 191 -9.76 -22.64 8.51
C ILE A 191 -8.72 -21.66 9.03
N LEU A 192 -7.65 -21.44 8.27
CA LEU A 192 -6.57 -20.53 8.64
C LEU A 192 -6.92 -19.08 8.27
N ASN A 193 -6.36 -18.15 9.03
CA ASN A 193 -6.11 -16.81 8.53
C ASN A 193 -4.98 -16.85 7.49
N ASP A 194 -4.79 -15.76 6.74
CA ASP A 194 -3.67 -15.65 5.80
C ASP A 194 -2.34 -15.90 6.50
N VAL A 195 -1.52 -16.77 5.92
CA VAL A 195 -0.20 -17.15 6.45
C VAL A 195 0.88 -16.28 5.81
N PRO A 196 1.46 -15.34 6.55
CA PRO A 196 2.47 -14.44 6.00
C PRO A 196 3.67 -15.19 5.42
N GLY A 197 4.03 -14.88 4.18
CA GLY A 197 5.22 -15.47 3.53
C GLY A 197 5.06 -16.87 2.97
N ALA A 198 3.87 -17.46 3.04
CA ALA A 198 3.56 -18.80 2.51
C ALA A 198 2.22 -18.83 1.75
N PRO A 199 2.09 -18.08 0.63
CA PRO A 199 0.85 -18.05 -0.16
C PRO A 199 0.45 -19.43 -0.72
N GLU A 200 1.38 -20.37 -0.81
CA GLU A 200 1.12 -21.75 -1.15
C GLU A 200 0.30 -22.46 -0.07
N ILE A 201 0.52 -22.16 1.22
CA ILE A 201 -0.28 -22.70 2.33
C ILE A 201 -1.70 -22.12 2.28
N ASP A 202 -1.86 -20.83 1.96
CA ASP A 202 -3.18 -20.21 1.82
C ASP A 202 -4.04 -20.86 0.74
N ARG A 203 -3.41 -21.37 -0.33
CA ARG A 203 -4.07 -22.03 -1.46
C ARG A 203 -4.17 -23.54 -1.30
N SER A 204 -3.87 -24.06 -0.14
CA SER A 204 -3.79 -25.52 0.09
C SER A 204 -4.79 -26.01 1.11
N VAL A 205 -4.96 -27.33 1.07
CA VAL A 205 -5.57 -28.12 2.12
C VAL A 205 -4.47 -28.90 2.83
N LEU A 206 -4.42 -28.76 4.15
CA LEU A 206 -3.43 -29.40 5.01
C LEU A 206 -4.02 -30.65 5.64
N ILE A 207 -3.32 -31.77 5.52
CA ILE A 207 -3.66 -33.06 6.13
C ILE A 207 -2.46 -33.58 6.93
N GLY A 208 -2.64 -34.58 7.80
CA GLY A 208 -1.51 -35.15 8.53
C GLY A 208 -0.59 -35.98 7.64
N PHE A 209 0.70 -36.09 7.98
CA PHE A 209 1.66 -36.99 7.29
C PHE A 209 1.20 -38.46 7.34
N PRO A 210 0.81 -39.05 8.52
CA PRO A 210 0.42 -40.45 8.57
C PRO A 210 -0.78 -40.78 7.69
N ILE A 211 -1.78 -39.87 7.60
CA ILE A 211 -2.93 -40.12 6.73
C ILE A 211 -2.58 -39.92 5.25
N ALA A 212 -1.63 -39.00 4.92
CA ALA A 212 -1.12 -38.85 3.56
C ALA A 212 -0.39 -40.12 3.09
N GLU A 213 0.46 -40.68 3.93
CA GLU A 213 1.17 -41.94 3.65
C GLU A 213 0.18 -43.13 3.46
N SER A 214 -0.83 -43.23 4.32
CA SER A 214 -1.78 -44.37 4.28
C SER A 214 -2.76 -44.32 3.11
N LEU A 215 -3.24 -43.13 2.70
CA LEU A 215 -4.30 -43.00 1.68
C LEU A 215 -3.79 -42.63 0.29
N PHE A 216 -2.64 -41.95 0.20
CA PHE A 216 -2.15 -41.40 -1.07
C PHE A 216 -0.80 -41.96 -1.49
N ASN A 217 -0.31 -42.99 -0.81
CA ASN A 217 0.99 -43.61 -1.12
C ASN A 217 2.14 -42.59 -1.06
N TYR A 218 2.01 -41.56 -0.21
CA TYR A 218 3.00 -40.51 -0.05
C TYR A 218 4.23 -41.09 0.68
N ASP A 219 5.44 -40.78 0.20
CA ASP A 219 6.70 -41.38 0.66
C ASP A 219 7.28 -40.76 1.95
N GLY A 220 6.63 -39.70 2.47
CA GLY A 220 7.09 -38.97 3.67
C GLY A 220 8.20 -37.98 3.41
N ALA A 221 8.67 -37.84 2.17
CA ALA A 221 9.72 -36.85 1.84
C ALA A 221 9.20 -35.41 1.85
N PRO A 222 9.82 -34.46 2.57
CA PRO A 222 9.36 -33.08 2.57
C PRO A 222 9.60 -32.40 1.22
N SER A 223 8.57 -31.75 0.69
CA SER A 223 8.71 -30.89 -0.50
C SER A 223 9.20 -29.48 -0.13
N THR A 224 8.97 -29.06 1.11
CA THR A 224 9.44 -27.77 1.65
C THR A 224 9.63 -27.90 3.15
N ILE A 225 10.68 -27.29 3.68
CA ILE A 225 10.88 -27.17 5.12
C ILE A 225 10.96 -25.69 5.46
N TYR A 226 10.09 -25.24 6.34
CA TYR A 226 10.11 -23.88 6.87
C TYR A 226 10.88 -23.86 8.17
N VAL A 227 11.81 -22.91 8.28
CA VAL A 227 12.74 -22.81 9.40
C VAL A 227 12.70 -21.41 9.97
N ARG A 228 12.42 -21.29 11.25
CA ARG A 228 12.56 -20.05 12.00
C ARG A 228 13.85 -20.08 12.80
N THR A 229 14.69 -19.08 12.61
CA THR A 229 16.00 -18.95 13.25
C THR A 229 16.05 -17.75 14.19
N ASP A 230 17.12 -17.66 14.99
CA ASP A 230 17.43 -16.44 15.73
C ASP A 230 17.65 -15.27 14.74
N PRO A 231 17.00 -14.11 14.95
CA PRO A 231 17.16 -12.95 14.07
C PRO A 231 18.62 -12.48 13.90
N SER A 232 19.47 -12.71 14.89
CA SER A 232 20.88 -12.33 14.86
C SER A 232 21.76 -13.30 14.07
N ALA A 233 21.28 -14.52 13.79
CA ALA A 233 22.05 -15.61 13.19
C ALA A 233 21.51 -16.08 11.82
N VAL A 234 20.64 -15.30 11.17
CA VAL A 234 19.96 -15.70 9.92
C VAL A 234 20.95 -16.12 8.83
N ASP A 235 21.95 -15.30 8.54
CA ASP A 235 22.90 -15.58 7.46
C ASP A 235 23.84 -16.74 7.80
N ALA A 236 24.28 -16.85 9.06
CA ALA A 236 25.08 -17.97 9.53
C ALA A 236 24.28 -19.29 9.43
N THR A 237 23.01 -19.28 9.84
CA THR A 237 22.11 -20.44 9.73
C THR A 237 21.87 -20.81 8.28
N ARG A 238 21.57 -19.82 7.42
CA ARG A 238 21.33 -20.04 5.97
C ARG A 238 22.44 -20.83 5.32
N ASN A 239 23.70 -20.48 5.63
CA ASN A 239 24.90 -21.14 5.06
C ASN A 239 25.07 -22.60 5.52
N LEU A 240 24.50 -22.97 6.67
CA LEU A 240 24.56 -24.33 7.20
C LEU A 240 23.41 -25.22 6.73
N LEU A 241 22.28 -24.63 6.33
CA LEU A 241 21.04 -25.37 6.07
C LEU A 241 21.18 -26.35 4.91
N ALA A 242 21.79 -25.97 3.81
CA ALA A 242 21.93 -26.84 2.63
C ALA A 242 22.70 -28.13 2.98
N SER A 243 23.89 -28.01 3.57
CA SER A 243 24.71 -29.16 3.98
C SER A 243 24.10 -29.98 5.12
N THR A 244 23.23 -29.37 5.94
CA THR A 244 22.53 -30.10 7.01
C THR A 244 21.30 -30.81 6.48
N ALA A 245 20.55 -30.20 5.55
CA ALA A 245 19.33 -30.80 4.98
C ALA A 245 19.63 -32.00 4.09
N ASN A 246 20.67 -31.92 3.28
CA ASN A 246 21.14 -33.04 2.45
C ASN A 246 22.68 -33.07 2.47
N PRO A 247 23.29 -33.82 3.39
CA PRO A 247 24.76 -33.92 3.49
C PRO A 247 25.42 -34.59 2.28
N SER A 248 24.68 -35.43 1.54
CA SER A 248 25.21 -36.12 0.38
C SER A 248 25.26 -35.25 -0.85
N HIS A 249 24.25 -34.39 -1.04
CA HIS A 249 24.09 -33.50 -2.19
C HIS A 249 23.62 -32.10 -1.75
N PRO A 250 24.47 -31.31 -1.09
CA PRO A 250 24.10 -29.96 -0.64
C PRO A 250 23.74 -29.01 -1.79
N GLU A 251 24.32 -29.23 -2.97
CA GLU A 251 24.07 -28.46 -4.20
C GLU A 251 22.64 -28.63 -4.74
N GLU A 252 21.97 -29.71 -4.38
CA GLU A 252 20.58 -30.00 -4.75
C GLU A 252 19.57 -29.37 -3.79
N VAL A 253 20.01 -28.58 -2.82
CA VAL A 253 19.16 -27.92 -1.84
C VAL A 253 19.14 -26.42 -2.08
N GLN A 254 17.96 -25.86 -2.25
CA GLN A 254 17.76 -24.42 -2.35
C GLN A 254 17.31 -23.85 -1.01
N VAL A 255 18.03 -22.83 -0.53
CA VAL A 255 17.65 -22.08 0.68
C VAL A 255 17.28 -20.67 0.29
N SER A 256 16.03 -20.31 0.45
CA SER A 256 15.48 -18.99 0.13
C SER A 256 14.99 -18.29 1.39
N ARG A 257 14.83 -16.97 1.28
CA ARG A 257 14.32 -16.11 2.32
C ARG A 257 13.09 -15.37 1.76
N PRO A 258 11.89 -15.63 2.27
CA PRO A 258 10.67 -14.98 1.77
C PRO A 258 10.75 -13.45 1.79
N SER A 259 11.46 -12.87 2.75
CA SER A 259 11.69 -11.43 2.84
C SER A 259 12.44 -10.84 1.63
N ASP A 260 13.30 -11.61 0.95
CA ASP A 260 14.06 -11.13 -0.21
C ASP A 260 13.13 -10.83 -1.41
N ALA A 261 12.13 -11.68 -1.61
CA ALA A 261 11.11 -11.46 -2.64
C ALA A 261 10.25 -10.20 -2.34
N LEU A 262 9.90 -9.99 -1.07
CA LEU A 262 9.15 -8.80 -0.65
C LEU A 262 9.99 -7.52 -0.81
N ALA A 263 11.29 -7.56 -0.51
CA ALA A 263 12.20 -6.44 -0.70
C ALA A 263 12.34 -6.07 -2.19
N ALA A 264 12.43 -7.06 -3.09
CA ALA A 264 12.44 -6.85 -4.53
C ALA A 264 11.12 -6.22 -5.02
N GLN A 265 9.99 -6.67 -4.50
CA GLN A 265 8.67 -6.10 -4.81
C GLN A 265 8.56 -4.63 -4.35
N ALA A 266 9.11 -4.29 -3.18
CA ALA A 266 9.16 -2.91 -2.67
C ALA A 266 9.93 -1.98 -3.62
N ALA A 267 11.11 -2.43 -4.07
CA ALA A 267 11.94 -1.67 -5.00
C ALA A 267 11.22 -1.39 -6.34
N ALA A 268 10.48 -2.37 -6.86
CA ALA A 268 9.71 -2.21 -8.09
C ALA A 268 8.56 -1.20 -7.97
N LYS A 269 7.87 -1.15 -6.82
CA LYS A 269 6.76 -0.20 -6.58
C LYS A 269 7.22 1.27 -6.59
N GLY A 270 8.44 1.57 -6.18
CA GLY A 270 8.99 2.93 -6.15
C GLY A 270 9.01 3.63 -7.52
N ALA A 271 9.17 2.88 -8.61
CA ALA A 271 9.23 3.44 -9.96
C ALA A 271 7.90 4.10 -10.40
N PHE A 272 6.76 3.59 -9.96
CA PHE A 272 5.44 4.14 -10.31
C PHE A 272 5.12 5.45 -9.59
N ASN A 273 5.71 5.70 -8.42
CA ASN A 273 5.48 6.94 -7.67
C ASN A 273 5.91 8.17 -8.45
N ALA A 274 7.02 8.10 -9.19
CA ALA A 274 7.49 9.22 -10.02
C ALA A 274 6.51 9.57 -11.14
N LEU A 275 5.88 8.57 -11.76
CA LEU A 275 4.88 8.78 -12.82
C LEU A 275 3.64 9.49 -12.27
N PHE A 276 3.12 9.06 -11.12
CA PHE A 276 1.94 9.66 -10.51
C PHE A 276 2.22 11.07 -9.97
N LEU A 277 3.41 11.33 -9.42
CA LEU A 277 3.83 12.68 -9.04
C LEU A 277 3.92 13.61 -10.27
N GLY A 278 4.38 13.10 -11.40
CA GLY A 278 4.36 13.82 -12.68
C GLY A 278 2.94 14.19 -13.10
N LEU A 279 1.98 13.28 -12.97
CA LEU A 279 0.57 13.54 -13.25
C LEU A 279 -0.01 14.61 -12.31
N GLY A 280 0.32 14.55 -11.02
CA GLY A 280 -0.05 15.57 -10.04
C GLY A 280 0.51 16.96 -10.39
N ALA A 281 1.76 17.02 -10.87
CA ALA A 281 2.36 18.27 -11.32
C ALA A 281 1.64 18.87 -12.54
N VAL A 282 1.24 18.03 -13.51
CA VAL A 282 0.42 18.47 -14.66
C VAL A 282 -0.94 19.02 -14.18
N ALA A 283 -1.60 18.33 -13.25
CA ALA A 283 -2.88 18.80 -12.69
C ALA A 283 -2.71 20.16 -11.97
N LEU A 284 -1.61 20.38 -11.25
CA LEU A 284 -1.28 21.65 -10.62
C LEU A 284 -1.04 22.76 -11.65
N LEU A 285 -0.37 22.47 -12.78
CA LEU A 285 -0.19 23.43 -13.87
C LEU A 285 -1.55 23.86 -14.46
N VAL A 286 -2.43 22.89 -14.74
CA VAL A 286 -3.79 23.17 -15.25
C VAL A 286 -4.58 24.00 -14.25
N GLY A 287 -4.54 23.67 -12.96
CA GLY A 287 -5.16 24.43 -11.88
C GLY A 287 -4.60 25.85 -11.77
N GLY A 288 -3.27 26.01 -11.91
CA GLY A 288 -2.59 27.30 -11.93
C GLY A 288 -3.03 28.19 -13.10
N VAL A 289 -3.14 27.63 -14.31
CA VAL A 289 -3.69 28.36 -15.48
C VAL A 289 -5.13 28.78 -15.23
N GLY A 290 -5.94 27.92 -14.60
CA GLY A 290 -7.30 28.26 -14.19
C GLY A 290 -7.35 29.44 -13.24
N ILE A 291 -6.48 29.48 -12.22
CA ILE A 291 -6.37 30.64 -11.30
C ILE A 291 -5.93 31.89 -12.06
N ALA A 292 -4.89 31.82 -12.90
CA ALA A 292 -4.43 32.97 -13.66
C ALA A 292 -5.54 33.56 -14.53
N ASN A 293 -6.31 32.72 -15.22
CA ASN A 293 -7.44 33.16 -16.04
C ASN A 293 -8.52 33.85 -15.22
N VAL A 294 -8.93 33.26 -14.10
CA VAL A 294 -9.94 33.85 -13.20
C VAL A 294 -9.47 35.16 -12.62
N MET A 295 -8.19 35.26 -12.23
CA MET A 295 -7.62 36.48 -11.69
C MET A 295 -7.54 37.59 -12.74
N VAL A 296 -7.20 37.27 -14.01
CA VAL A 296 -7.21 38.24 -15.11
C VAL A 296 -8.63 38.82 -15.32
N ILE A 297 -9.63 37.95 -15.33
CA ILE A 297 -11.03 38.41 -15.47
C ILE A 297 -11.44 39.26 -14.26
N SER A 298 -11.06 38.87 -13.05
CA SER A 298 -11.34 39.63 -11.82
C SER A 298 -10.74 41.03 -11.87
N VAL A 299 -9.50 41.17 -12.37
CA VAL A 299 -8.85 42.51 -12.58
C VAL A 299 -9.63 43.35 -13.58
N LEU A 300 -10.09 42.77 -14.69
CA LEU A 300 -10.86 43.48 -15.71
C LEU A 300 -12.22 43.96 -15.17
N GLU A 301 -12.94 43.11 -14.44
CA GLU A 301 -14.24 43.43 -13.84
C GLU A 301 -14.17 44.50 -12.73
N ARG A 302 -13.06 44.54 -12.00
CA ARG A 302 -12.81 45.50 -10.90
C ARG A 302 -11.97 46.70 -11.32
N ARG A 303 -11.85 46.95 -12.62
CA ARG A 303 -10.97 48.01 -13.18
C ARG A 303 -11.32 49.39 -12.65
N SER A 304 -12.59 49.78 -12.56
CA SER A 304 -13.05 51.05 -12.02
C SER A 304 -12.73 51.22 -10.52
N GLU A 305 -12.91 50.16 -9.74
CA GLU A 305 -12.57 50.10 -8.31
C GLU A 305 -11.05 50.32 -8.09
N ILE A 306 -10.22 49.63 -8.90
CA ILE A 306 -8.76 49.76 -8.86
C ILE A 306 -8.37 51.21 -9.22
N GLY A 307 -8.98 51.77 -10.26
CA GLY A 307 -8.75 53.15 -10.68
C GLY A 307 -9.08 54.15 -9.58
N LEU A 308 -10.22 53.98 -8.92
CA LEU A 308 -10.63 54.85 -7.79
C LEU A 308 -9.63 54.76 -6.62
N ARG A 309 -9.23 53.56 -6.21
CA ARG A 309 -8.23 53.39 -5.15
C ARG A 309 -6.89 54.04 -5.50
N ARG A 310 -6.47 53.93 -6.76
CA ARG A 310 -5.26 54.56 -7.26
C ARG A 310 -5.36 56.08 -7.27
N ALA A 311 -6.51 56.63 -7.64
CA ALA A 311 -6.78 58.07 -7.60
C ALA A 311 -6.78 58.63 -6.17
N LEU A 312 -7.21 57.82 -5.19
CA LEU A 312 -7.21 58.15 -3.75
C LEU A 312 -5.82 57.91 -3.08
N GLY A 313 -4.78 57.56 -3.86
CA GLY A 313 -3.39 57.50 -3.37
C GLY A 313 -2.86 56.08 -3.09
N ALA A 314 -3.57 55.02 -3.46
CA ALA A 314 -3.03 53.66 -3.37
C ALA A 314 -1.82 53.47 -4.29
N THR A 315 -0.71 52.93 -3.77
CA THR A 315 0.49 52.63 -4.55
C THR A 315 0.30 51.42 -5.47
N ARG A 316 1.15 51.31 -6.51
CA ARG A 316 1.19 50.12 -7.39
C ARG A 316 1.44 48.82 -6.58
N ALA A 317 2.35 48.92 -5.59
CA ALA A 317 2.66 47.81 -4.71
C ALA A 317 1.45 47.33 -3.88
N HIS A 318 0.65 48.26 -3.35
CA HIS A 318 -0.55 47.93 -2.60
C HIS A 318 -1.54 47.10 -3.43
N ILE A 319 -1.80 47.51 -4.68
CA ILE A 319 -2.69 46.77 -5.60
C ILE A 319 -2.09 45.42 -5.97
N GLY A 320 -0.80 45.37 -6.33
CA GLY A 320 -0.12 44.10 -6.67
C GLY A 320 -0.15 43.09 -5.55
N VAL A 321 0.21 43.52 -4.33
CA VAL A 321 0.18 42.65 -3.14
C VAL A 321 -1.24 42.17 -2.85
N GLN A 322 -2.25 43.01 -2.97
CA GLN A 322 -3.65 42.61 -2.77
C GLN A 322 -4.06 41.45 -3.69
N PHE A 323 -3.85 41.58 -5.00
CA PHE A 323 -4.23 40.53 -5.97
C PHE A 323 -3.37 39.27 -5.84
N LEU A 324 -2.08 39.41 -5.50
CA LEU A 324 -1.22 38.26 -5.21
C LEU A 324 -1.69 37.50 -3.97
N THR A 325 -2.06 38.22 -2.91
CA THR A 325 -2.62 37.57 -1.70
C THR A 325 -3.94 36.87 -2.00
N GLU A 326 -4.82 37.44 -2.84
CA GLU A 326 -6.08 36.84 -3.26
C GLU A 326 -5.84 35.52 -4.00
N SER A 327 -4.86 35.46 -4.91
CA SER A 327 -4.51 34.22 -5.63
C SER A 327 -3.90 33.15 -4.71
N ILE A 328 -3.03 33.55 -3.77
CA ILE A 328 -2.43 32.63 -2.77
C ILE A 328 -3.51 32.09 -1.84
N LEU A 329 -4.43 32.91 -1.37
CA LEU A 329 -5.55 32.44 -0.53
C LEU A 329 -6.44 31.45 -1.28
N LEU A 330 -6.76 31.73 -2.55
CA LEU A 330 -7.57 30.83 -3.38
C LEU A 330 -6.90 29.47 -3.54
N SER A 331 -5.59 29.49 -3.87
CA SER A 331 -4.82 28.25 -4.03
C SER A 331 -4.61 27.51 -2.71
N ALA A 332 -4.42 28.23 -1.59
CA ALA A 332 -4.30 27.63 -0.27
C ALA A 332 -5.60 26.93 0.16
N CYS A 333 -6.76 27.56 -0.08
CA CYS A 333 -8.05 26.90 0.15
C CYS A 333 -8.23 25.63 -0.70
N GLY A 334 -7.88 25.70 -2.00
CA GLY A 334 -7.84 24.52 -2.88
C GLY A 334 -6.87 23.46 -2.37
N GLY A 335 -5.67 23.87 -1.94
CA GLY A 335 -4.66 22.98 -1.38
C GLY A 335 -5.10 22.26 -0.11
N ILE A 336 -5.71 22.98 0.83
CA ILE A 336 -6.26 22.37 2.07
C ILE A 336 -7.36 21.36 1.71
N ALA A 337 -8.28 21.72 0.82
CA ALA A 337 -9.31 20.81 0.36
C ALA A 337 -8.70 19.57 -0.32
N GLY A 338 -7.64 19.75 -1.12
CA GLY A 338 -6.89 18.67 -1.75
C GLY A 338 -6.19 17.75 -0.76
N ILE A 339 -5.56 18.31 0.28
CA ILE A 339 -4.91 17.52 1.34
C ILE A 339 -5.95 16.66 2.07
N VAL A 340 -7.09 17.24 2.44
CA VAL A 340 -8.17 16.51 3.12
C VAL A 340 -8.71 15.41 2.23
N LEU A 341 -8.99 15.69 0.95
CA LEU A 341 -9.44 14.71 -0.02
C LEU A 341 -8.41 13.59 -0.22
N GLY A 342 -7.14 13.93 -0.40
CA GLY A 342 -6.05 12.97 -0.56
C GLY A 342 -5.89 12.07 0.67
N ALA A 343 -5.98 12.64 1.88
CA ALA A 343 -5.93 11.89 3.13
C ALA A 343 -7.13 10.93 3.27
N LEU A 344 -8.34 11.38 2.90
CA LEU A 344 -9.54 10.54 2.91
C LEU A 344 -9.44 9.39 1.91
N ILE A 345 -8.94 9.64 0.70
CA ILE A 345 -8.68 8.59 -0.31
C ILE A 345 -7.67 7.58 0.22
N THR A 346 -6.56 8.06 0.81
CA THR A 346 -5.55 7.20 1.43
C THR A 346 -6.18 6.32 2.52
N ALA A 347 -6.95 6.92 3.43
CA ALA A 347 -7.57 6.20 4.53
C ALA A 347 -8.58 5.14 4.04
N ALA A 348 -9.44 5.50 3.09
CA ALA A 348 -10.41 4.57 2.51
C ALA A 348 -9.75 3.40 1.79
N TYR A 349 -8.71 3.67 1.01
CA TYR A 349 -7.99 2.64 0.28
C TYR A 349 -7.20 1.73 1.21
N ALA A 350 -6.41 2.30 2.14
CA ALA A 350 -5.63 1.53 3.12
C ALA A 350 -6.52 0.67 4.01
N ALA A 351 -7.65 1.20 4.48
CA ALA A 351 -8.62 0.43 5.26
C ALA A 351 -9.21 -0.74 4.47
N GLY A 352 -9.53 -0.55 3.18
CA GLY A 352 -10.00 -1.61 2.29
C GLY A 352 -8.99 -2.71 2.05
N GLN A 353 -7.68 -2.40 2.14
CA GLN A 353 -6.59 -3.36 2.01
C GLN A 353 -6.13 -3.95 3.36
N GLY A 354 -6.68 -3.49 4.48
CA GLY A 354 -6.24 -3.89 5.83
C GLY A 354 -4.87 -3.31 6.23
N TRP A 355 -4.39 -2.27 5.53
CA TRP A 355 -3.09 -1.64 5.81
C TRP A 355 -3.18 -0.62 6.94
N THR A 356 -2.04 -0.37 7.60
CA THR A 356 -1.91 0.75 8.53
C THR A 356 -2.02 2.07 7.77
N ILE A 357 -2.93 2.96 8.21
CA ILE A 357 -3.14 4.26 7.55
C ILE A 357 -1.97 5.19 7.90
N VAL A 358 -1.17 5.55 6.91
CA VAL A 358 -0.02 6.46 7.06
C VAL A 358 -0.14 7.59 6.04
N VAL A 359 -0.26 8.84 6.53
CA VAL A 359 -0.17 10.05 5.70
C VAL A 359 1.12 10.78 6.08
N PRO A 360 2.15 10.76 5.21
CA PRO A 360 3.44 11.37 5.55
C PRO A 360 3.33 12.88 5.76
N ALA A 361 3.99 13.41 6.79
CA ALA A 361 4.05 14.86 7.01
C ALA A 361 4.64 15.63 5.81
N VAL A 362 5.56 14.99 5.08
CA VAL A 362 6.15 15.52 3.85
C VAL A 362 5.08 15.71 2.75
N ALA A 363 4.08 14.83 2.64
CA ALA A 363 3.00 14.98 1.68
C ALA A 363 2.10 16.18 2.02
N ILE A 364 1.81 16.39 3.30
CA ILE A 364 1.01 17.53 3.78
C ILE A 364 1.80 18.83 3.58
N GLY A 365 3.02 18.90 4.07
CA GLY A 365 3.89 20.08 3.93
C GLY A 365 4.20 20.43 2.48
N GLY A 366 4.51 19.40 1.67
CA GLY A 366 4.72 19.53 0.22
C GLY A 366 3.46 20.02 -0.51
N GLY A 367 2.28 19.52 -0.12
CA GLY A 367 1.00 19.96 -0.66
C GLY A 367 0.72 21.45 -0.37
N ILE A 368 0.96 21.90 0.86
CA ILE A 368 0.82 23.32 1.23
C ILE A 368 1.81 24.19 0.44
N ALA A 369 3.07 23.77 0.37
CA ALA A 369 4.09 24.49 -0.37
C ALA A 369 3.77 24.57 -1.87
N ALA A 370 3.37 23.46 -2.49
CA ALA A 370 2.98 23.40 -3.89
C ALA A 370 1.76 24.29 -4.19
N ALA A 371 0.72 24.24 -3.35
CA ALA A 371 -0.44 25.11 -3.49
C ALA A 371 -0.05 26.60 -3.42
N THR A 372 0.75 26.97 -2.41
CA THR A 372 1.20 28.34 -2.20
C THR A 372 2.04 28.84 -3.39
N LEU A 373 2.98 28.05 -3.87
CA LEU A 373 3.82 28.35 -5.04
C LEU A 373 2.98 28.50 -6.31
N THR A 374 2.04 27.57 -6.54
CA THR A 374 1.15 27.63 -7.70
C THR A 374 0.32 28.92 -7.68
N GLY A 375 -0.25 29.28 -6.51
CA GLY A 375 -1.00 30.52 -6.34
C GLY A 375 -0.15 31.78 -6.55
N ALA A 376 1.08 31.78 -6.04
CA ALA A 376 2.00 32.90 -6.22
C ALA A 376 2.41 33.09 -7.68
N VAL A 377 2.80 32.01 -8.37
CA VAL A 377 3.19 32.04 -9.78
C VAL A 377 2.02 32.41 -10.69
N ALA A 378 0.86 31.75 -10.51
CA ALA A 378 -0.34 32.02 -11.29
C ALA A 378 -0.90 33.43 -11.08
N GLY A 379 -0.78 33.96 -9.85
CA GLY A 379 -1.24 35.29 -9.49
C GLY A 379 -0.29 36.43 -9.88
N LEU A 380 0.97 36.11 -10.18
CA LEU A 380 1.99 37.15 -10.44
C LEU A 380 1.65 38.02 -11.65
N TYR A 381 1.32 37.40 -12.78
CA TYR A 381 0.96 38.16 -14.00
C TYR A 381 -0.29 39.02 -13.82
N PRO A 382 -1.44 38.51 -13.31
CA PRO A 382 -2.62 39.34 -13.04
C PRO A 382 -2.36 40.48 -12.03
N ALA A 383 -1.61 40.20 -10.97
CA ALA A 383 -1.25 41.18 -9.95
C ALA A 383 -0.40 42.35 -10.55
N LEU A 384 0.59 42.04 -11.37
CA LEU A 384 1.39 43.03 -12.08
C LEU A 384 0.54 43.86 -13.07
N ARG A 385 -0.38 43.22 -13.77
CA ARG A 385 -1.30 43.90 -14.69
C ARG A 385 -2.23 44.86 -13.94
N ALA A 386 -2.80 44.43 -12.82
CA ALA A 386 -3.63 45.29 -11.95
C ALA A 386 -2.84 46.49 -11.41
N ALA A 387 -1.60 46.29 -10.98
CA ALA A 387 -0.72 47.36 -10.48
C ALA A 387 -0.36 48.40 -11.52
N ARG A 388 -0.35 48.06 -12.81
CA ARG A 388 0.00 48.97 -13.92
C ARG A 388 -1.17 49.79 -14.46
N LEU A 389 -2.42 49.52 -14.06
CA LEU A 389 -3.61 50.26 -14.50
C LEU A 389 -3.49 51.75 -14.14
N ALA A 390 -3.64 52.63 -15.14
CA ALA A 390 -3.63 54.06 -14.93
C ALA A 390 -5.00 54.56 -14.39
N PRO A 391 -5.05 55.45 -13.40
CA PRO A 391 -6.32 55.97 -12.87
C PRO A 391 -7.22 56.60 -13.95
N THR A 392 -6.62 57.35 -14.88
CA THR A 392 -7.33 58.00 -15.98
C THR A 392 -7.98 57.05 -16.98
N GLU A 393 -7.32 55.91 -17.24
CA GLU A 393 -7.79 54.90 -18.17
C GLU A 393 -8.88 54.03 -17.53
N ALA A 394 -8.82 53.80 -16.22
CA ALA A 394 -9.77 53.02 -15.47
C ALA A 394 -11.13 53.73 -15.29
N LEU A 395 -11.15 55.05 -15.23
CA LEU A 395 -12.37 55.87 -15.05
C LEU A 395 -13.03 56.27 -16.40
N ARG A 396 -12.32 56.15 -17.53
CA ARG A 396 -12.81 56.51 -18.87
C ARG A 396 -13.77 55.47 -19.51
N THR A 397 -13.92 54.32 -18.94
CA THR A 397 -14.72 53.17 -19.44
C THR A 397 -15.94 52.86 -18.54
N ALA A 398 -16.40 53.82 -17.75
CA ALA A 398 -17.65 53.76 -16.98
C ALA A 398 -18.79 54.38 -17.75
#